data_70d7b86f37d3738dceb6572706443aab
#
_entry.id   70d7b86f37d3738dceb6572706443aab
#
_cell.length_a   1.000
_cell.length_b   1.000
_cell.length_c   1.000
_cell.angle_alpha   90.00
_cell.angle_beta   90.00
_cell.angle_gamma   90.00
#
_symmetry.space_group_name_H-M   'P 1'
#
loop_
_entity.id
_entity.type
_entity.pdbx_description
1 polymer ?
#
loop_
_entity_poly.entity_id
_entity_poly.type
_entity_poly.pdbx_seq_one_letter_code
_entity_poly.pdbx_strand_id
1 'polypeptide(L)'
;MQVGKNKTKIIGTVPATGIYLDRMGLYNLASTVSPFTYQEKEAAGRFVPLTVIKTPEDQSYFIAEMIPLLHLPEKDAMVIKYIIGELVRNVLEHANAKCGAIVAAQYYKKTNKVSIAICDTGIGIWKSMNETWHPKDDLEAVRYSLTPGITGTTSREGGTSENAGAGLFFIKSIAKITRSYFTIYSGKAEYTLLKNRTDQKSITLYADPFRDNSRRTNDLGDFHGTLVAVDIALDNTPEFKAIMSHIG
;
A
#
# COMPACT_ATOMS: atom_id res chain seq x y z
N MET A 1 -11.79 -10.05 -3.17
CA MET A 1 -12.93 -10.77 -2.55
C MET A 1 -14.08 -10.82 -3.53
N GLN A 2 -14.16 -11.83 -4.38
CA GLN A 2 -15.46 -12.20 -4.94
C GLN A 2 -16.13 -13.07 -3.89
N VAL A 3 -16.77 -12.45 -2.92
CA VAL A 3 -17.70 -13.16 -2.07
C VAL A 3 -18.95 -13.35 -2.92
N GLY A 4 -19.31 -14.59 -3.17
CA GLY A 4 -20.55 -14.88 -3.93
C GLY A 4 -21.73 -14.13 -3.32
N LYS A 5 -22.61 -13.63 -4.17
CA LYS A 5 -23.67 -12.64 -3.91
C LYS A 5 -24.55 -12.83 -2.65
N ASN A 6 -24.30 -13.79 -1.77
CA ASN A 6 -25.18 -14.08 -0.62
C ASN A 6 -24.44 -14.50 0.66
N LYS A 7 -23.14 -14.22 0.81
CA LYS A 7 -22.40 -14.76 1.96
C LYS A 7 -21.66 -13.73 2.85
N THR A 8 -21.64 -12.46 2.50
CA THR A 8 -21.00 -11.45 3.36
C THR A 8 -22.03 -10.76 4.22
N LYS A 9 -21.89 -10.88 5.53
CA LYS A 9 -22.68 -10.14 6.51
C LYS A 9 -21.72 -9.22 7.29
N ILE A 10 -21.95 -7.92 7.22
CA ILE A 10 -21.27 -6.97 8.09
C ILE A 10 -22.00 -7.02 9.43
N ILE A 11 -21.31 -7.48 10.48
CA ILE A 11 -21.87 -7.63 11.83
C ILE A 11 -21.22 -6.58 12.73
N GLY A 12 -22.04 -5.93 13.55
CA GLY A 12 -21.60 -4.96 14.55
C GLY A 12 -22.37 -3.65 14.47
N THR A 13 -22.09 -2.75 15.42
CA THR A 13 -22.57 -1.37 15.35
C THR A 13 -21.80 -0.63 14.28
N VAL A 14 -22.55 -0.02 13.35
CA VAL A 14 -21.92 0.77 12.28
C VAL A 14 -21.42 2.08 12.90
N PRO A 15 -20.08 2.33 12.89
CA PRO A 15 -19.54 3.56 13.46
C PRO A 15 -19.99 4.77 12.65
N ALA A 16 -19.96 5.96 13.26
CA ALA A 16 -20.25 7.22 12.57
C ALA A 16 -19.41 7.43 11.29
N THR A 17 -18.22 6.81 11.23
CA THR A 17 -17.34 6.78 10.05
C THR A 17 -17.82 5.81 8.96
N GLY A 18 -18.84 5.00 9.21
CA GLY A 18 -19.35 4.00 8.26
C GLY A 18 -19.87 4.62 6.96
N ILE A 19 -20.46 5.82 7.02
CA ILE A 19 -20.84 6.60 5.82
C ILE A 19 -19.64 6.83 4.91
N TYR A 20 -18.46 7.09 5.48
CA TYR A 20 -17.25 7.28 4.69
C TYR A 20 -16.83 5.99 3.99
N LEU A 21 -16.87 4.86 4.67
CA LEU A 21 -16.57 3.54 4.10
C LEU A 21 -17.55 3.16 2.97
N ASP A 22 -18.83 3.53 3.13
CA ASP A 22 -19.83 3.35 2.09
C ASP A 22 -19.51 4.21 0.85
N ARG A 23 -19.20 5.48 1.05
CA ARG A 23 -18.77 6.38 -0.02
C ARG A 23 -17.49 5.92 -0.72
N MET A 24 -16.60 5.23 0.00
CA MET A 24 -15.43 4.56 -0.56
C MET A 24 -15.79 3.31 -1.36
N GLY A 25 -17.05 2.87 -1.36
CA GLY A 25 -17.53 1.72 -2.12
C GLY A 25 -17.39 0.38 -1.39
N LEU A 26 -17.17 0.36 -0.06
CA LEU A 26 -16.98 -0.90 0.70
C LEU A 26 -18.18 -1.83 0.58
N TYR A 27 -19.40 -1.31 0.70
CA TYR A 27 -20.62 -2.12 0.62
C TYR A 27 -20.83 -2.69 -0.78
N ASN A 28 -20.53 -1.91 -1.83
CA ASN A 28 -20.56 -2.38 -3.21
C ASN A 28 -19.52 -3.47 -3.45
N LEU A 29 -18.28 -3.28 -2.96
CA LEU A 29 -17.21 -4.28 -3.06
C LEU A 29 -17.58 -5.57 -2.34
N ALA A 30 -18.23 -5.47 -1.17
CA ALA A 30 -18.71 -6.60 -0.38
C ALA A 30 -20.02 -7.22 -0.93
N SER A 31 -20.60 -6.66 -1.99
CA SER A 31 -21.90 -7.07 -2.55
C SER A 31 -23.02 -7.10 -1.50
N THR A 32 -23.01 -6.12 -0.59
CA THR A 32 -24.01 -5.95 0.48
C THR A 32 -24.76 -4.63 0.32
N VAL A 33 -25.93 -4.53 0.97
CA VAL A 33 -26.72 -3.30 0.97
C VAL A 33 -26.17 -2.35 2.03
N SER A 34 -25.97 -1.08 1.65
CA SER A 34 -25.60 -0.03 2.59
C SER A 34 -26.73 0.23 3.58
N PRO A 35 -26.44 0.34 4.89
CA PRO A 35 -27.40 0.76 5.90
C PRO A 35 -27.57 2.29 5.96
N PHE A 36 -26.87 3.04 5.13
CA PHE A 36 -26.84 4.50 5.19
C PHE A 36 -27.70 5.14 4.11
N THR A 37 -28.32 6.26 4.48
CA THR A 37 -28.93 7.20 3.55
C THR A 37 -28.23 8.53 3.72
N TYR A 38 -27.59 9.05 2.65
CA TYR A 38 -26.87 10.33 2.68
C TYR A 38 -26.89 11.00 1.29
N GLN A 39 -26.72 12.31 1.25
CA GLN A 39 -26.45 13.00 0.00
C GLN A 39 -25.03 12.66 -0.48
N GLU A 40 -24.94 12.11 -1.69
CA GLU A 40 -23.66 11.90 -2.33
C GLU A 40 -22.92 13.24 -2.50
N LYS A 41 -21.70 13.30 -1.99
CA LYS A 41 -20.76 14.39 -2.25
C LYS A 41 -19.73 13.87 -3.23
N GLU A 42 -19.42 14.70 -4.20
CA GLU A 42 -18.43 14.39 -5.24
C GLU A 42 -17.11 13.88 -4.64
N ALA A 43 -16.57 12.80 -5.19
CA ALA A 43 -15.30 12.20 -4.79
C ALA A 43 -14.10 13.04 -5.24
N ALA A 44 -14.28 13.81 -6.33
CA ALA A 44 -13.23 14.59 -6.96
C ALA A 44 -12.50 15.55 -5.99
N GLY A 45 -11.18 15.50 -6.02
CA GLY A 45 -10.29 16.24 -5.14
C GLY A 45 -10.27 15.76 -3.68
N ARG A 46 -10.78 14.56 -3.39
CA ARG A 46 -10.85 14.01 -2.02
C ARG A 46 -10.34 12.58 -1.91
N PHE A 47 -10.87 11.68 -2.72
CA PHE A 47 -10.51 10.26 -2.64
C PHE A 47 -10.74 9.56 -3.97
N VAL A 48 -10.04 8.45 -4.15
CA VAL A 48 -10.31 7.43 -5.16
C VAL A 48 -11.02 6.28 -4.45
N PRO A 49 -12.22 5.89 -4.90
CA PRO A 49 -12.98 4.78 -4.30
C PRO A 49 -12.21 3.45 -4.37
N LEU A 50 -12.63 2.49 -3.57
CA LEU A 50 -12.13 1.10 -3.63
C LEU A 50 -12.29 0.57 -5.05
N THR A 51 -11.18 0.32 -5.69
CA THR A 51 -11.11 -0.14 -7.08
C THR A 51 -10.36 -1.47 -7.13
N VAL A 52 -10.89 -2.42 -7.89
CA VAL A 52 -10.26 -3.72 -8.12
C VAL A 52 -9.47 -3.67 -9.43
N ILE A 53 -8.19 -4.01 -9.35
CA ILE A 53 -7.26 -4.05 -10.49
C ILE A 53 -6.81 -5.51 -10.68
N LYS A 54 -7.08 -6.09 -11.84
CA LYS A 54 -6.78 -7.50 -12.14
C LYS A 54 -5.75 -7.69 -13.24
N THR A 55 -5.59 -6.68 -14.08
CA THR A 55 -4.74 -6.76 -15.26
C THR A 55 -3.84 -5.53 -15.36
N PRO A 56 -2.75 -5.58 -16.15
CA PRO A 56 -1.94 -4.40 -16.46
C PRO A 56 -2.75 -3.28 -17.15
N GLU A 57 -3.77 -3.64 -17.92
CA GLU A 57 -4.67 -2.68 -18.56
C GLU A 57 -5.52 -1.93 -17.52
N ASP A 58 -6.08 -2.67 -16.54
CA ASP A 58 -6.80 -2.07 -15.40
C ASP A 58 -5.88 -1.11 -14.62
N GLN A 59 -4.61 -1.50 -14.41
CA GLN A 59 -3.61 -0.65 -13.76
C GLN A 59 -3.36 0.63 -14.55
N SER A 60 -3.18 0.52 -15.86
CA SER A 60 -2.96 1.66 -16.75
C SER A 60 -4.14 2.60 -16.72
N TYR A 61 -5.36 2.08 -16.79
CA TYR A 61 -6.60 2.86 -16.66
C TYR A 61 -6.68 3.55 -15.30
N PHE A 62 -6.38 2.84 -14.21
CA PHE A 62 -6.39 3.41 -12.86
C PHE A 62 -5.42 4.60 -12.74
N ILE A 63 -4.22 4.45 -13.27
CA ILE A 63 -3.19 5.50 -13.24
C ILE A 63 -3.61 6.71 -14.09
N ALA A 64 -4.21 6.47 -15.27
CA ALA A 64 -4.58 7.54 -16.20
C ALA A 64 -5.84 8.30 -15.78
N GLU A 65 -6.85 7.60 -15.28
CA GLU A 65 -8.20 8.16 -15.08
C GLU A 65 -8.55 8.37 -13.61
N MET A 66 -8.14 7.46 -12.73
CA MET A 66 -8.56 7.51 -11.33
C MET A 66 -7.66 8.38 -10.46
N ILE A 67 -6.34 8.40 -10.68
CA ILE A 67 -5.43 9.25 -9.91
C ILE A 67 -5.70 10.75 -10.13
N PRO A 68 -6.00 11.24 -11.34
CA PRO A 68 -6.39 12.62 -11.55
C PRO A 68 -7.56 13.11 -10.70
N LEU A 69 -8.45 12.21 -10.25
CA LEU A 69 -9.53 12.56 -9.32
C LEU A 69 -9.03 13.13 -7.98
N LEU A 70 -7.78 12.94 -7.63
CA LEU A 70 -7.21 13.55 -6.42
C LEU A 70 -6.90 15.04 -6.59
N HIS A 71 -6.89 15.57 -7.82
CA HIS A 71 -6.58 16.96 -8.15
C HIS A 71 -5.22 17.43 -7.56
N LEU A 72 -4.23 16.57 -7.67
CA LEU A 72 -2.87 16.86 -7.20
C LEU A 72 -2.08 17.63 -8.27
N PRO A 73 -1.10 18.47 -7.86
CA PRO A 73 -0.07 18.95 -8.78
C PRO A 73 0.65 17.78 -9.47
N GLU A 74 1.05 17.97 -10.72
CA GLU A 74 1.63 16.89 -11.55
C GLU A 74 2.82 16.18 -10.88
N LYS A 75 3.75 16.93 -10.29
CA LYS A 75 4.91 16.39 -9.56
C LYS A 75 4.52 15.49 -8.39
N ASP A 76 3.44 15.84 -7.68
CA ASP A 76 2.96 15.06 -6.53
C ASP A 76 2.18 13.83 -7.04
N ALA A 77 1.44 13.98 -8.14
CA ALA A 77 0.76 12.88 -8.80
C ALA A 77 1.74 11.81 -9.31
N MET A 78 2.95 12.18 -9.78
CA MET A 78 3.99 11.23 -10.19
C MET A 78 4.41 10.29 -9.07
N VAL A 79 4.59 10.80 -7.85
CA VAL A 79 4.91 9.98 -6.67
C VAL A 79 3.81 8.96 -6.39
N ILE A 80 2.57 9.42 -6.44
CA ILE A 80 1.40 8.57 -6.18
C ILE A 80 1.26 7.50 -7.26
N LYS A 81 1.47 7.87 -8.53
CA LYS A 81 1.48 6.92 -9.67
C LYS A 81 2.56 5.85 -9.49
N TYR A 82 3.78 6.26 -9.09
CA TYR A 82 4.86 5.31 -8.81
C TYR A 82 4.49 4.34 -7.69
N ILE A 83 4.06 4.84 -6.53
CA ILE A 83 3.72 4.00 -5.37
C ILE A 83 2.62 2.99 -5.73
N ILE A 84 1.55 3.46 -6.36
CA ILE A 84 0.44 2.60 -6.77
C ILE A 84 0.90 1.60 -7.83
N GLY A 85 1.69 2.07 -8.81
CA GLY A 85 2.27 1.22 -9.85
C GLY A 85 3.06 0.06 -9.29
N GLU A 86 4.00 0.33 -8.37
CA GLU A 86 4.83 -0.69 -7.72
C GLU A 86 4.00 -1.67 -6.88
N LEU A 87 3.08 -1.15 -6.05
CA LEU A 87 2.31 -2.01 -5.16
C LEU A 87 1.31 -2.89 -5.94
N VAL A 88 0.67 -2.36 -6.99
CA VAL A 88 -0.22 -3.14 -7.85
C VAL A 88 0.58 -4.19 -8.63
N ARG A 89 1.74 -3.81 -9.18
CA ARG A 89 2.62 -4.76 -9.87
C ARG A 89 3.01 -5.92 -8.96
N ASN A 90 3.37 -5.66 -7.70
CA ASN A 90 3.68 -6.72 -6.72
C ASN A 90 2.51 -7.69 -6.55
N VAL A 91 1.27 -7.21 -6.54
CA VAL A 91 0.11 -8.09 -6.46
C VAL A 91 -0.06 -8.91 -7.73
N LEU A 92 0.01 -8.27 -8.90
CA LEU A 92 -0.22 -8.95 -10.19
C LEU A 92 0.86 -10.00 -10.48
N GLU A 93 2.12 -9.74 -10.10
CA GLU A 93 3.26 -10.63 -10.41
C GLU A 93 3.48 -11.71 -9.32
N HIS A 94 3.24 -11.39 -8.04
CA HIS A 94 3.73 -12.24 -6.94
C HIS A 94 2.64 -12.79 -6.03
N ALA A 95 1.46 -12.16 -5.95
CA ALA A 95 0.45 -12.55 -4.97
C ALA A 95 -0.40 -13.76 -5.39
N ASN A 96 -0.44 -14.11 -6.67
CA ASN A 96 -1.39 -15.11 -7.20
C ASN A 96 -2.83 -14.86 -6.70
N ALA A 97 -3.22 -13.60 -6.64
CA ALA A 97 -4.50 -13.15 -6.09
C ALA A 97 -5.60 -13.20 -7.15
N LYS A 98 -6.52 -14.15 -7.05
CA LYS A 98 -7.66 -14.29 -8.00
C LYS A 98 -8.55 -13.05 -8.08
N CYS A 99 -8.62 -12.28 -7.00
CA CYS A 99 -9.41 -11.04 -6.97
C CYS A 99 -8.63 -9.83 -7.51
N GLY A 100 -7.33 -9.95 -7.77
CA GLY A 100 -6.45 -8.83 -8.09
C GLY A 100 -6.13 -7.95 -6.87
N ALA A 101 -5.65 -6.75 -7.13
CA ALA A 101 -5.36 -5.73 -6.11
C ALA A 101 -6.61 -4.89 -5.83
N ILE A 102 -6.90 -4.65 -4.56
CA ILE A 102 -7.93 -3.71 -4.11
C ILE A 102 -7.22 -2.45 -3.67
N VAL A 103 -7.48 -1.35 -4.35
CA VAL A 103 -6.77 -0.07 -4.16
C VAL A 103 -7.72 1.00 -3.68
N ALA A 104 -7.27 1.85 -2.76
CA ALA A 104 -7.93 3.09 -2.38
C ALA A 104 -6.90 4.18 -2.11
N ALA A 105 -7.25 5.43 -2.38
CA ALA A 105 -6.44 6.58 -2.04
C ALA A 105 -7.29 7.74 -1.55
N GLN A 106 -6.74 8.52 -0.59
CA GLN A 106 -7.41 9.71 -0.06
C GLN A 106 -6.43 10.86 0.06
N TYR A 107 -6.86 12.04 -0.39
CA TYR A 107 -6.13 13.28 -0.24
C TYR A 107 -6.71 14.14 0.88
N TYR A 108 -5.90 14.45 1.86
CA TYR A 108 -6.20 15.32 2.99
C TYR A 108 -5.65 16.72 2.72
N LYS A 109 -6.45 17.58 2.07
CA LYS A 109 -6.04 18.95 1.66
C LYS A 109 -5.49 19.78 2.83
N LYS A 110 -6.09 19.68 4.03
CA LYS A 110 -5.68 20.46 5.20
C LYS A 110 -4.26 20.15 5.68
N THR A 111 -3.82 18.92 5.53
CA THR A 111 -2.50 18.43 5.98
C THR A 111 -1.57 18.15 4.82
N ASN A 112 -1.99 18.46 3.60
CA ASN A 112 -1.27 18.18 2.35
C ASN A 112 -0.70 16.75 2.30
N LYS A 113 -1.55 15.76 2.59
CA LYS A 113 -1.17 14.35 2.74
C LYS A 113 -2.06 13.48 1.88
N VAL A 114 -1.45 12.48 1.21
CA VAL A 114 -2.17 11.38 0.56
C VAL A 114 -1.98 10.11 1.39
N SER A 115 -3.07 9.41 1.67
CA SER A 115 -3.05 8.05 2.21
C SER A 115 -3.44 7.09 1.10
N ILE A 116 -2.66 6.03 0.92
CA ILE A 116 -2.87 4.98 -0.08
C ILE A 116 -2.95 3.65 0.67
N ALA A 117 -3.89 2.81 0.29
CA ALA A 117 -3.96 1.43 0.76
C ALA A 117 -4.16 0.48 -0.41
N ILE A 118 -3.41 -0.60 -0.42
CA ILE A 118 -3.52 -1.68 -1.39
C ILE A 118 -3.58 -3.00 -0.63
N CYS A 119 -4.52 -3.84 -1.01
CA CYS A 119 -4.76 -5.12 -0.39
C CYS A 119 -4.98 -6.19 -1.46
N ASP A 120 -4.47 -7.39 -1.22
CA ASP A 120 -4.78 -8.59 -1.98
C ASP A 120 -5.22 -9.73 -1.03
N THR A 121 -5.77 -10.79 -1.60
CA THR A 121 -6.11 -12.04 -0.90
C THR A 121 -5.36 -13.22 -1.52
N GLY A 122 -4.10 -13.00 -1.85
CA GLY A 122 -3.22 -13.97 -2.49
C GLY A 122 -2.47 -14.85 -1.49
N ILE A 123 -1.30 -15.31 -1.92
CA ILE A 123 -0.50 -16.29 -1.15
C ILE A 123 0.25 -15.68 0.04
N GLY A 124 0.33 -14.35 0.14
CA GLY A 124 1.10 -13.64 1.15
C GLY A 124 2.62 -13.66 0.91
N ILE A 125 3.34 -12.82 1.67
CA ILE A 125 4.77 -12.58 1.46
C ILE A 125 5.59 -13.81 1.84
N TRP A 126 5.28 -14.47 2.96
CA TRP A 126 6.05 -15.63 3.41
C TRP A 126 6.11 -16.71 2.32
N LYS A 127 4.97 -17.06 1.76
CA LYS A 127 4.90 -18.10 0.72
C LYS A 127 5.59 -17.66 -0.57
N SER A 128 5.47 -16.38 -0.96
CA SER A 128 6.15 -15.82 -2.13
C SER A 128 7.67 -15.83 -1.98
N MET A 129 8.20 -15.66 -0.76
CA MET A 129 9.64 -15.61 -0.47
C MET A 129 10.24 -16.98 -0.14
N ASN A 130 9.41 -17.93 0.30
CA ASN A 130 9.90 -19.18 0.92
C ASN A 130 10.66 -20.09 -0.04
N GLU A 131 10.33 -20.07 -1.33
CA GLU A 131 11.04 -20.89 -2.33
C GLU A 131 12.49 -20.43 -2.55
N THR A 132 12.76 -19.15 -2.31
CA THR A 132 14.06 -18.53 -2.64
C THR A 132 14.90 -18.23 -1.41
N TRP A 133 14.30 -17.71 -0.34
CA TRP A 133 15.00 -17.12 0.81
C TRP A 133 14.76 -17.87 2.12
N HIS A 134 13.80 -18.78 2.17
CA HIS A 134 13.47 -19.62 3.34
C HIS A 134 13.33 -18.83 4.66
N PRO A 135 12.51 -17.76 4.72
CA PRO A 135 12.31 -17.02 5.97
C PRO A 135 11.72 -17.93 7.05
N LYS A 136 12.19 -17.79 8.28
CA LYS A 136 11.75 -18.62 9.41
C LYS A 136 10.29 -18.39 9.81
N ASP A 137 9.77 -17.18 9.56
CA ASP A 137 8.42 -16.76 9.91
C ASP A 137 7.94 -15.61 9.01
N ASP A 138 6.66 -15.21 9.17
CA ASP A 138 6.07 -14.12 8.40
C ASP A 138 6.79 -12.79 8.62
N LEU A 139 7.27 -12.51 9.83
CA LEU A 139 7.96 -11.25 10.13
C LEU A 139 9.33 -11.16 9.45
N GLU A 140 10.06 -12.26 9.36
CA GLU A 140 11.31 -12.31 8.61
C GLU A 140 11.05 -12.18 7.10
N ALA A 141 9.98 -12.77 6.58
CA ALA A 141 9.57 -12.60 5.20
C ALA A 141 9.25 -11.12 4.89
N VAL A 142 8.52 -10.44 5.77
CA VAL A 142 8.29 -8.99 5.67
C VAL A 142 9.60 -8.20 5.74
N ARG A 143 10.54 -8.58 6.60
CA ARG A 143 11.87 -7.95 6.65
C ARG A 143 12.59 -8.06 5.30
N TYR A 144 12.60 -9.25 4.70
CA TYR A 144 13.24 -9.48 3.40
C TYR A 144 12.56 -8.64 2.30
N SER A 145 11.23 -8.61 2.24
CA SER A 145 10.50 -7.85 1.23
C SER A 145 10.75 -6.32 1.30
N LEU A 146 11.16 -5.81 2.47
CA LEU A 146 11.50 -4.42 2.70
C LEU A 146 13.01 -4.12 2.58
N THR A 147 13.84 -5.14 2.35
CA THR A 147 15.29 -5.02 2.17
C THR A 147 15.61 -4.84 0.69
N PRO A 148 16.36 -3.79 0.28
CA PRO A 148 16.67 -3.56 -1.13
C PRO A 148 17.49 -4.70 -1.71
N GLY A 149 17.20 -5.07 -2.95
CA GLY A 149 17.90 -6.14 -3.66
C GLY A 149 17.41 -7.56 -3.34
N ILE A 150 16.42 -7.73 -2.47
CA ILE A 150 15.80 -9.02 -2.17
C ILE A 150 14.45 -9.10 -2.91
N THR A 151 14.26 -10.14 -3.72
CA THR A 151 13.01 -10.40 -4.44
C THR A 151 12.57 -11.85 -4.22
N GLY A 152 11.27 -12.12 -4.30
CA GLY A 152 10.75 -13.50 -4.24
C GLY A 152 11.05 -14.35 -5.49
N THR A 153 11.53 -13.74 -6.59
CA THR A 153 11.71 -14.41 -7.89
C THR A 153 13.12 -14.91 -8.15
N THR A 154 14.12 -14.45 -7.42
CA THR A 154 15.52 -14.87 -7.62
C THR A 154 16.31 -14.77 -6.32
N SER A 155 17.21 -15.74 -6.09
CA SER A 155 18.17 -15.75 -4.98
C SER A 155 19.37 -14.82 -5.22
N ARG A 156 19.44 -14.15 -6.38
CA ARG A 156 20.54 -13.23 -6.69
C ARG A 156 20.30 -11.90 -5.98
N GLU A 157 21.24 -11.50 -5.13
CA GLU A 157 21.25 -10.17 -4.54
C GLU A 157 21.33 -9.10 -5.66
N GLY A 158 20.46 -8.08 -5.58
CA GLY A 158 20.33 -7.06 -6.62
C GLY A 158 19.25 -7.33 -7.66
N GLY A 159 18.58 -8.48 -7.62
CA GLY A 159 17.47 -8.81 -8.53
C GLY A 159 17.92 -8.96 -10.00
N THR A 160 16.99 -8.75 -10.91
CA THR A 160 17.22 -8.65 -12.35
C THR A 160 17.11 -7.21 -12.83
N SER A 161 17.53 -6.89 -14.06
CA SER A 161 17.36 -5.56 -14.67
C SER A 161 15.91 -5.06 -14.70
N GLU A 162 14.94 -5.99 -14.64
CA GLU A 162 13.51 -5.69 -14.67
C GLU A 162 12.89 -5.68 -13.26
N ASN A 163 13.50 -6.38 -12.27
CA ASN A 163 13.01 -6.51 -10.89
C ASN A 163 14.17 -6.36 -9.89
N ALA A 164 14.54 -5.13 -9.61
CA ALA A 164 15.65 -4.82 -8.68
C ALA A 164 15.32 -5.10 -7.20
N GLY A 165 14.10 -5.55 -6.86
CA GLY A 165 13.69 -5.83 -5.48
C GLY A 165 13.76 -4.61 -4.56
N ALA A 166 13.53 -3.42 -5.09
CA ALA A 166 13.67 -2.17 -4.36
C ALA A 166 12.35 -1.39 -4.16
N GLY A 167 11.26 -1.78 -4.82
CA GLY A 167 10.00 -1.03 -4.82
C GLY A 167 9.45 -0.77 -3.41
N LEU A 168 9.26 -1.81 -2.61
CA LEU A 168 8.78 -1.66 -1.21
C LEU A 168 9.77 -0.89 -0.32
N PHE A 169 11.08 -1.09 -0.53
CA PHE A 169 12.11 -0.30 0.16
C PHE A 169 11.98 1.19 -0.16
N PHE A 170 11.81 1.56 -1.43
CA PHE A 170 11.63 2.96 -1.83
C PHE A 170 10.35 3.56 -1.28
N ILE A 171 9.23 2.83 -1.32
CA ILE A 171 7.95 3.30 -0.77
C ILE A 171 8.06 3.55 0.74
N LYS A 172 8.66 2.62 1.50
CA LYS A 172 8.97 2.80 2.92
C LYS A 172 9.88 4.01 3.14
N SER A 173 10.88 4.20 2.27
CA SER A 173 11.84 5.30 2.36
C SER A 173 11.19 6.66 2.08
N ILE A 174 10.29 6.74 1.12
CA ILE A 174 9.47 7.94 0.86
C ILE A 174 8.64 8.29 2.11
N ALA A 175 7.94 7.31 2.70
CA ALA A 175 7.19 7.53 3.93
C ALA A 175 8.08 8.03 5.07
N LYS A 176 9.28 7.45 5.22
CA LYS A 176 10.26 7.86 6.24
C LYS A 176 10.73 9.30 6.06
N ILE A 177 11.07 9.70 4.84
CA ILE A 177 11.54 11.05 4.51
C ILE A 177 10.43 12.08 4.71
N THR A 178 9.22 11.74 4.31
CA THR A 178 8.04 12.59 4.51
C THR A 178 7.50 12.54 5.94
N ARG A 179 8.21 11.89 6.87
CA ARG A 179 7.84 11.73 8.29
C ARG A 179 6.42 11.20 8.45
N SER A 180 6.07 10.26 7.62
CA SER A 180 4.74 9.66 7.51
C SER A 180 4.74 8.20 7.98
N TYR A 181 3.59 7.56 7.97
CA TYR A 181 3.44 6.15 8.32
C TYR A 181 3.56 5.26 7.09
N PHE A 182 4.09 4.08 7.30
CA PHE A 182 4.03 2.97 6.37
C PHE A 182 3.72 1.70 7.16
N THR A 183 2.76 0.92 6.70
CA THR A 183 2.39 -0.35 7.34
C THR A 183 2.30 -1.43 6.28
N ILE A 184 2.82 -2.61 6.59
CA ILE A 184 2.63 -3.84 5.82
C ILE A 184 2.19 -4.95 6.77
N TYR A 185 1.15 -5.69 6.34
CA TYR A 185 0.59 -6.82 7.06
C TYR A 185 0.43 -8.00 6.11
N SER A 186 1.00 -9.16 6.46
CA SER A 186 0.90 -10.40 5.68
C SER A 186 1.08 -11.61 6.60
N GLY A 187 0.26 -12.64 6.45
CA GLY A 187 0.22 -13.76 7.39
C GLY A 187 -0.14 -13.27 8.79
N LYS A 188 0.70 -13.56 9.77
CA LYS A 188 0.57 -13.12 11.17
C LYS A 188 1.42 -11.89 11.49
N ALA A 189 2.21 -11.40 10.53
CA ALA A 189 3.17 -10.34 10.76
C ALA A 189 2.66 -8.96 10.34
N GLU A 190 2.93 -7.98 11.18
CA GLU A 190 2.81 -6.56 10.88
C GLU A 190 4.16 -5.87 11.11
N TYR A 191 4.54 -5.03 10.16
CA TYR A 191 5.58 -4.02 10.32
C TYR A 191 4.97 -2.64 10.10
N THR A 192 5.09 -1.75 11.07
CA THR A 192 4.65 -0.36 10.98
C THR A 192 5.83 0.58 11.22
N LEU A 193 6.24 1.32 10.19
CA LEU A 193 7.16 2.44 10.32
C LEU A 193 6.48 3.58 11.08
N LEU A 194 7.08 4.04 12.15
CA LEU A 194 6.58 5.14 12.95
C LEU A 194 7.18 6.47 12.46
N LYS A 195 6.44 7.55 12.69
CA LYS A 195 6.93 8.88 12.35
C LYS A 195 8.23 9.20 13.06
N ASN A 196 9.19 9.74 12.33
CA ASN A 196 10.36 10.36 12.93
C ASN A 196 9.98 11.67 13.61
N ARG A 197 10.69 11.99 14.71
CA ARG A 197 10.49 13.26 15.40
C ARG A 197 10.86 14.44 14.50
N THR A 198 10.13 15.54 14.63
CA THR A 198 10.33 16.74 13.81
C THR A 198 11.64 17.49 14.12
N ASP A 199 12.21 17.28 15.31
CA ASP A 199 13.48 17.85 15.75
C ASP A 199 14.72 17.16 15.15
N GLN A 200 14.54 16.01 14.51
CA GLN A 200 15.62 15.27 13.87
C GLN A 200 16.04 15.96 12.55
N LYS A 201 17.26 16.54 12.52
CA LYS A 201 17.77 17.33 11.37
C LYS A 201 18.07 16.47 10.14
N SER A 202 18.44 15.21 10.31
CA SER A 202 18.76 14.30 9.22
C SER A 202 17.99 12.99 9.33
N ILE A 203 17.61 12.40 8.19
CA ILE A 203 16.92 11.13 8.11
C ILE A 203 17.88 10.12 7.47
N THR A 204 18.23 9.07 8.21
CA THR A 204 19.05 7.98 7.71
C THR A 204 18.14 6.89 7.13
N LEU A 205 18.39 6.50 5.89
CA LEU A 205 17.73 5.35 5.27
C LEU A 205 18.55 4.09 5.56
N TYR A 206 17.93 3.12 6.22
CA TYR A 206 18.54 1.84 6.52
C TYR A 206 18.08 0.79 5.52
N ALA A 207 19.02 0.02 4.97
CA ALA A 207 18.71 -1.14 4.15
C ALA A 207 17.92 -2.18 4.96
N ASP A 208 18.35 -2.45 6.21
CA ASP A 208 17.59 -3.29 7.13
C ASP A 208 16.43 -2.49 7.76
N PRO A 209 15.16 -2.84 7.46
CA PRO A 209 13.99 -2.13 7.99
C PRO A 209 13.87 -2.24 9.52
N PHE A 210 14.53 -3.23 10.14
CA PHE A 210 14.48 -3.41 11.60
C PHE A 210 15.34 -2.40 12.36
N ARG A 211 16.18 -1.63 11.66
CA ARG A 211 16.89 -0.48 12.22
C ARG A 211 16.05 0.81 12.22
N ASP A 212 14.92 0.81 11.53
CA ASP A 212 13.99 1.93 11.55
C ASP A 212 13.22 2.02 12.88
N ASN A 213 12.76 3.22 13.24
CA ASN A 213 11.79 3.39 14.32
C ASN A 213 10.47 2.76 13.90
N SER A 214 10.21 1.55 14.35
CA SER A 214 9.08 0.74 13.88
C SER A 214 8.45 -0.08 15.00
N ARG A 215 7.15 -0.32 14.87
CA ARG A 215 6.43 -1.36 15.62
C ARG A 215 6.39 -2.62 14.76
N ARG A 216 6.58 -3.77 15.38
CA ARG A 216 6.62 -5.06 14.73
C ARG A 216 5.93 -6.11 15.60
N THR A 217 5.16 -6.97 14.98
CA THR A 217 4.56 -8.12 15.65
C THR A 217 4.47 -9.30 14.68
N ASN A 218 4.47 -10.51 15.21
CA ASN A 218 4.25 -11.76 14.47
C ASN A 218 3.16 -12.60 15.16
N ASP A 219 2.21 -11.94 15.80
CA ASP A 219 1.17 -12.56 16.64
C ASP A 219 -0.22 -11.98 16.35
N LEU A 220 -0.46 -11.59 15.11
CA LEU A 220 -1.79 -11.16 14.68
C LEU A 220 -2.60 -12.33 14.12
N GLY A 221 -3.87 -12.09 13.86
CA GLY A 221 -4.71 -13.05 13.12
C GLY A 221 -4.13 -13.33 11.74
N ASP A 222 -4.17 -14.58 11.31
CA ASP A 222 -3.63 -14.97 10.01
C ASP A 222 -4.43 -14.33 8.86
N PHE A 223 -3.77 -13.44 8.13
CA PHE A 223 -4.32 -12.75 6.98
C PHE A 223 -3.83 -13.38 5.68
N HIS A 224 -4.72 -14.02 4.96
CA HIS A 224 -4.43 -14.57 3.64
C HIS A 224 -4.30 -13.47 2.60
N GLY A 225 -3.07 -13.12 2.27
CA GLY A 225 -2.73 -12.05 1.34
C GLY A 225 -1.75 -11.05 1.92
N THR A 226 -1.74 -9.84 1.35
CA THR A 226 -0.91 -8.73 1.81
C THR A 226 -1.72 -7.43 1.81
N LEU A 227 -1.56 -6.64 2.86
CA LEU A 227 -2.06 -5.28 2.95
C LEU A 227 -0.88 -4.33 3.13
N VAL A 228 -0.79 -3.33 2.28
CA VAL A 228 0.16 -2.22 2.42
C VAL A 228 -0.63 -0.92 2.52
N ALA A 229 -0.31 -0.12 3.54
CA ALA A 229 -0.85 1.22 3.69
C ALA A 229 0.29 2.22 3.89
N VAL A 230 0.22 3.34 3.20
CA VAL A 230 1.23 4.40 3.27
C VAL A 230 0.60 5.77 3.30
N ASP A 231 1.11 6.60 4.18
CA ASP A 231 0.86 8.04 4.20
C ASP A 231 2.04 8.75 3.52
N ILE A 232 1.76 9.74 2.70
CA ILE A 232 2.76 10.57 2.04
C ILE A 232 2.40 12.04 2.29
N ALA A 233 3.23 12.76 3.05
CA ALA A 233 3.16 14.20 3.12
C ALA A 233 3.79 14.76 1.83
N LEU A 234 3.03 15.61 1.13
CA LEU A 234 3.46 16.18 -0.15
C LEU A 234 4.35 17.42 0.09
N ASP A 235 5.38 17.23 0.90
CA ASP A 235 6.34 18.27 1.25
C ASP A 235 7.53 18.21 0.29
N ASN A 236 7.92 19.38 -0.24
CA ASN A 236 9.04 19.52 -1.18
C ASN A 236 10.40 19.59 -0.48
N THR A 237 10.72 18.64 0.39
CA THR A 237 12.04 18.59 1.02
C THR A 237 13.12 18.22 0.01
N PRO A 238 14.39 18.67 0.18
CA PRO A 238 15.50 18.27 -0.68
C PRO A 238 15.67 16.74 -0.75
N GLU A 239 15.47 16.04 0.36
CA GLU A 239 15.58 14.60 0.47
C GLU A 239 14.50 13.87 -0.36
N PHE A 240 13.28 14.41 -0.34
CA PHE A 240 12.18 13.90 -1.17
C PHE A 240 12.50 14.04 -2.66
N LYS A 241 13.01 15.23 -3.07
CA LYS A 241 13.43 15.47 -4.45
C LYS A 241 14.57 14.54 -4.89
N ALA A 242 15.54 14.28 -4.00
CA ALA A 242 16.66 13.38 -4.28
C ALA A 242 16.17 11.94 -4.52
N ILE A 243 15.23 11.42 -3.72
CA ILE A 243 14.64 10.09 -3.98
C ILE A 243 13.86 10.09 -5.29
N MET A 244 13.08 11.11 -5.55
CA MET A 244 12.28 11.18 -6.77
C MET A 244 13.12 11.20 -8.04
N SER A 245 14.33 11.81 -8.03
CA SER A 245 15.25 11.78 -9.16
C SER A 245 15.85 10.42 -9.48
N HIS A 246 15.69 9.41 -8.60
CA HIS A 246 16.08 8.02 -8.84
C HIS A 246 14.92 7.13 -9.32
N ILE A 247 13.71 7.67 -9.32
CA ILE A 247 12.47 6.96 -9.69
C ILE A 247 12.00 7.34 -11.10
N GLY A 248 12.40 8.51 -11.59
CA GLY A 248 12.10 9.02 -12.94
C GLY A 248 13.28 8.88 -13.86
#